data_1e5e5af600ebc937a56dd86fce1c0728
#
_entry.id   1e5e5af600ebc937a56dd86fce1c0728
#
_cell.length_a   1.000
_cell.length_b   1.000
_cell.length_c   1.000
_cell.angle_alpha   90.00
_cell.angle_beta   90.00
_cell.angle_gamma   90.00
#
_symmetry.space_group_name_H-M   'P 1'
#
loop_
_entity.id
_entity.type
_entity.pdbx_description
1 polymer ?
#
loop_
_entity_poly.entity_id
_entity_poly.type
_entity_poly.pdbx_seq_one_letter_code
_entity_poly.pdbx_strand_id
1 'polypeptide(L)' 'MQQGYTGPEVCKITGISYRQLDHWTTTSLVDASIRNIKGSGYHRIYSFQDIIKIKLVNKLREAGVSL' A
#
# COMPACT_ATOMS: atom_id res chain seq x y z
N MET A 1 -3.96 -8.21 19.54
CA MET A 1 -3.62 -6.81 19.24
C MET A 1 -3.36 -6.66 17.77
N GLN A 2 -4.02 -5.72 17.15
CA GLN A 2 -3.88 -5.50 15.72
C GLN A 2 -2.71 -4.58 15.45
N GLN A 3 -1.84 -4.99 14.53
CA GLN A 3 -0.72 -4.16 14.13
C GLN A 3 -1.06 -3.42 12.85
N GLY A 4 -0.77 -2.13 12.87
CA GLY A 4 -0.96 -1.27 11.72
C GLY A 4 0.35 -0.67 11.26
N TYR A 5 0.44 -0.39 9.96
CA TYR A 5 1.61 0.21 9.34
C TYR A 5 1.18 1.47 8.63
N THR A 6 1.91 2.56 8.86
CA THR A 6 1.66 3.81 8.15
C THR A 6 2.13 3.71 6.70
N GLY A 7 1.72 4.66 5.86
CA GLY A 7 2.17 4.72 4.48
C GLY A 7 3.69 4.73 4.35
N PRO A 8 4.39 5.65 5.05
CA PRO A 8 5.86 5.66 5.00
C PRO A 8 6.51 4.34 5.43
N GLU A 9 5.97 3.68 6.45
CA GLU A 9 6.48 2.38 6.87
C GLU A 9 6.30 1.32 5.80
N VAL A 10 5.14 1.31 5.14
CA VAL A 10 4.87 0.38 4.03
C VAL A 10 5.86 0.62 2.90
N CYS A 11 6.11 1.86 2.54
CA CYS A 11 7.08 2.20 1.50
C CYS A 11 8.48 1.70 1.84
N LYS A 12 8.88 1.85 3.09
CA LYS A 12 10.18 1.39 3.56
C LYS A 12 10.30 -0.13 3.46
N ILE A 13 9.26 -0.84 3.84
CA ILE A 13 9.25 -2.31 3.83
C ILE A 13 9.21 -2.86 2.41
N THR A 14 8.40 -2.26 1.55
CA THR A 14 8.16 -2.77 0.19
C THR A 14 9.10 -2.21 -0.86
N GLY A 15 9.73 -1.07 -0.58
CA GLY A 15 10.62 -0.42 -1.53
C GLY A 15 9.93 0.43 -2.58
N ILE A 16 8.60 0.54 -2.55
CA ILE A 16 7.89 1.40 -3.50
C ILE A 16 7.88 2.85 -3.00
N SER A 17 7.68 3.79 -3.93
CA SER A 17 7.56 5.19 -3.56
C SER A 17 6.21 5.47 -2.90
N TYR A 18 6.16 6.51 -2.10
CA TYR A 18 4.91 6.93 -1.48
C TYR A 18 3.87 7.31 -2.55
N ARG A 19 4.34 7.95 -3.61
CA ARG A 19 3.49 8.32 -4.74
C ARG A 19 2.83 7.10 -5.37
N GLN A 20 3.62 6.03 -5.55
CA GLN A 20 3.09 4.79 -6.11
C GLN A 20 2.08 4.13 -5.16
N LEU A 21 2.39 4.11 -3.87
CA LEU A 21 1.48 3.57 -2.87
C LEU A 21 0.16 4.34 -2.84
N ASP A 22 0.25 5.67 -2.88
CA ASP A 22 -0.94 6.52 -2.87
C ASP A 22 -1.80 6.26 -4.11
N HIS A 23 -1.18 6.17 -5.27
CA HIS A 23 -1.89 5.87 -6.52
C HIS A 23 -2.62 4.53 -6.43
N TRP A 24 -1.93 3.50 -5.98
CA TRP A 24 -2.53 2.17 -5.87
C TRP A 24 -3.68 2.13 -4.86
N THR A 25 -3.56 2.89 -3.78
CA THR A 25 -4.59 2.94 -2.74
C THR A 25 -5.81 3.73 -3.23
N THR A 26 -5.58 4.86 -3.88
CA THR A 26 -6.70 5.70 -4.37
C THR A 26 -7.45 5.05 -5.52
N THR A 27 -6.79 4.21 -6.30
CA THR A 27 -7.44 3.49 -7.40
C THR A 27 -8.02 2.14 -6.95
N SER A 28 -7.93 1.83 -5.67
CA SER A 28 -8.44 0.59 -5.07
C SER A 28 -7.74 -0.67 -5.58
N LEU A 29 -6.54 -0.54 -6.14
CA LEU A 29 -5.74 -1.69 -6.51
C LEU A 29 -5.24 -2.41 -5.27
N VAL A 30 -4.87 -1.64 -4.25
CA VAL A 30 -4.57 -2.13 -2.91
C VAL A 30 -5.42 -1.33 -1.91
N ASP A 31 -5.46 -1.77 -0.67
CA ASP A 31 -6.27 -1.12 0.34
C ASP A 31 -5.49 -0.90 1.62
N ALA A 32 -5.86 0.14 2.35
CA ALA A 32 -5.41 0.36 3.72
C ALA A 32 -6.49 -0.19 4.63
N SER A 33 -6.48 -1.50 4.87
CA SER A 33 -7.63 -2.20 5.43
C SER A 33 -7.90 -1.87 6.91
N ILE A 34 -6.91 -1.35 7.63
CA ILE A 34 -7.12 -0.97 9.03
C ILE A 34 -7.75 0.41 9.13
N ARG A 35 -7.24 1.35 8.35
CA ARG A 35 -7.81 2.70 8.32
C ARG A 35 -7.56 3.31 6.94
N ASN A 36 -8.62 3.70 6.28
CA ASN A 36 -8.52 4.37 4.98
C ASN A 36 -9.42 5.60 4.99
N ILE A 37 -8.82 6.76 5.22
CA ILE A 37 -9.54 8.04 5.23
C ILE A 37 -9.35 8.68 3.87
N LYS A 38 -10.44 8.87 3.16
CA LYS A 38 -10.42 9.48 1.82
C LYS A 38 -9.81 10.87 1.87
N GLY A 39 -8.95 11.14 0.93
CA GLY A 39 -8.34 12.46 0.78
C GLY A 39 -7.19 12.73 1.73
N SER A 40 -6.81 11.78 2.57
CA SER A 40 -5.69 11.99 3.49
C SER A 40 -4.82 10.74 3.58
N GLY A 41 -3.70 10.77 2.89
CA GLY A 41 -2.73 9.68 2.93
C GLY A 41 -2.07 9.51 4.29
N TYR A 42 -2.01 10.56 5.08
CA TYR A 42 -1.35 10.54 6.38
C TYR A 42 -2.02 9.62 7.38
N HIS A 43 -3.32 9.44 7.24
CA HIS A 43 -4.10 8.71 8.23
C HIS A 43 -4.44 7.29 7.80
N ARG A 44 -3.86 6.84 6.69
CA ARG A 44 -4.07 5.47 6.23
C ARG A 44 -3.21 4.52 7.05
N ILE A 45 -3.83 3.43 7.49
CA ILE A 45 -3.14 2.38 8.23
C ILE A 45 -3.36 1.06 7.49
N TYR A 46 -2.26 0.40 7.16
CA TYR A 46 -2.25 -0.83 6.38
C TYR A 46 -2.03 -2.02 7.31
N SER A 47 -2.63 -3.15 6.97
CA SER A 47 -2.41 -4.40 7.68
C SER A 47 -1.19 -5.12 7.11
N PHE A 48 -0.75 -6.17 7.81
CA PHE A 48 0.32 -7.03 7.29
C PHE A 48 -0.10 -7.68 5.96
N GLN A 49 -1.36 -8.12 5.86
CA GLN A 49 -1.89 -8.70 4.62
C GLN A 49 -1.86 -7.67 3.48
N ASP A 50 -2.13 -6.41 3.78
CA ASP A 50 -2.04 -5.34 2.79
C ASP A 50 -0.61 -5.21 2.26
N ILE A 51 0.38 -5.32 3.14
CA ILE A 51 1.79 -5.26 2.74
C ILE A 51 2.14 -6.40 1.81
N ILE A 52 1.67 -7.62 2.11
CA ILE A 52 1.91 -8.78 1.24
C ILE A 52 1.31 -8.54 -0.13
N LYS A 53 0.08 -8.02 -0.18
CA LYS A 53 -0.59 -7.71 -1.43
C LYS A 53 0.19 -6.65 -2.23
N ILE A 54 0.66 -5.62 -1.55
CA ILE A 54 1.44 -4.56 -2.19
C ILE A 54 2.73 -5.12 -2.77
N LYS A 55 3.41 -6.00 -2.05
CA LYS A 55 4.62 -6.67 -2.56
C LYS A 55 4.31 -7.49 -3.80
N LEU A 56 3.20 -8.21 -3.81
CA LEU A 56 2.80 -9.01 -4.95
C LEU A 56 2.52 -8.13 -6.17
N VAL A 57 1.76 -7.05 -5.97
CA VAL A 57 1.45 -6.09 -7.04
C VAL A 57 2.73 -5.49 -7.60
N ASN A 58 3.67 -5.14 -6.73
CA ASN A 58 4.94 -4.58 -7.17
C ASN A 58 5.75 -5.59 -7.98
N LYS A 59 5.76 -6.85 -7.60
CA LYS A 59 6.43 -7.90 -8.35
C LYS A 59 5.82 -8.07 -9.74
N LEU A 60 4.51 -8.04 -9.84
CA LEU A 60 3.84 -8.12 -11.13
C LEU A 60 4.22 -6.94 -12.02
N ARG A 61 4.26 -5.75 -11.46
CA ARG A 61 4.67 -4.55 -12.20
C ARG A 61 6.10 -4.67 -12.71
N GLU A 62 7.01 -5.16 -11.87
CA GLU A 62 8.42 -5.36 -12.25
C GLU A 62 8.56 -6.41 -13.33
N ALA A 63 7.67 -7.37 -13.37
CA ALA A 63 7.66 -8.41 -14.40
C ALA A 63 7.01 -7.96 -15.72
N GLY A 64 6.60 -6.70 -15.79
CA GLY A 64 6.03 -6.13 -17.01
C GLY A 64 4.53 -6.29 -17.14
N VAL A 65 3.85 -6.73 -16.10
CA VAL A 65 2.38 -6.83 -16.13
C VAL A 65 1.79 -5.43 -16.04
N SER A 66 0.85 -5.14 -16.93
CA SER A 66 0.14 -3.88 -16.92
C SER A 66 -0.95 -3.91 -15.84
N LEU A 67 -0.92 -2.94 -14.98
CA LEU A 67 -1.85 -2.88 -13.85
C LEU A 67 -2.90 -1.79 -14.04
#